data_13db12af96ece2af1cea6cc747f818b9
#
_entry.id   13db12af96ece2af1cea6cc747f818b9
#
_cell.length_a   1.000
_cell.length_b   1.000
_cell.length_c   1.000
_cell.angle_alpha   90.00
_cell.angle_beta   90.00
_cell.angle_gamma   90.00
#
_symmetry.space_group_name_H-M   'P 1'
#
loop_
_entity.id
_entity.type
_entity.pdbx_description
1 polymer ?
#
loop_
_entity_poly.entity_id
_entity_poly.type
_entity_poly.pdbx_seq_one_letter_code
_entity_poly.pdbx_strand_id
1 'polypeptide(L)'
;EEYAPVRPDQALLLDALRAAAYADAPVDLGGGRAMLEPRTLAKILDAVDIGPEDLVLDIGVGLGYSAAVIARMAEFVVALEEDAELAAEAETRLVATGVDNVAVISGALAEGDPKHGPYDVVVIAGAVQEIPSTILQQIKDGGRIVAIFDGETVGTVRIGYRTGADVDWRAAFNAAATVLPGFTVAPEFAL
;
A
#
# COMPACT_ATOMS: atom_id res chain seq x y z
N GLU A 1 -15.45 -23.18 -21.62
CA GLU A 1 -14.02 -22.81 -21.75
C GLU A 1 -13.20 -23.86 -21.00
N GLU A 2 -12.36 -24.56 -21.72
CA GLU A 2 -11.60 -25.70 -21.23
C GLU A 2 -10.38 -25.16 -20.47
N TYR A 3 -10.36 -25.34 -19.15
CA TYR A 3 -9.25 -24.96 -18.29
C TYR A 3 -8.01 -25.76 -18.74
N ALA A 4 -7.01 -25.08 -19.32
CA ALA A 4 -5.75 -25.73 -19.66
C ALA A 4 -5.11 -26.29 -18.38
N PRO A 5 -4.72 -27.57 -18.35
CA PRO A 5 -4.12 -28.18 -17.17
C PRO A 5 -2.80 -27.47 -16.83
N VAL A 6 -2.68 -27.01 -15.59
CA VAL A 6 -1.45 -26.41 -15.05
C VAL A 6 -0.33 -27.43 -15.19
N ARG A 7 0.78 -27.04 -15.82
CA ARG A 7 1.94 -27.92 -15.96
C ARG A 7 2.51 -28.30 -14.59
N PRO A 8 3.02 -29.54 -14.41
CA PRO A 8 3.54 -29.98 -13.10
C PRO A 8 4.64 -29.08 -12.53
N ASP A 9 5.48 -28.48 -13.37
CA ASP A 9 6.52 -27.51 -12.99
C ASP A 9 5.93 -26.18 -12.47
N GLN A 10 4.83 -25.73 -13.08
CA GLN A 10 4.09 -24.55 -12.59
C GLN A 10 3.35 -24.83 -11.29
N ALA A 11 2.81 -26.04 -11.10
CA ALA A 11 2.17 -26.43 -9.84
C ALA A 11 3.17 -26.45 -8.69
N LEU A 12 4.36 -27.00 -8.89
CA LEU A 12 5.44 -27.00 -7.90
C LEU A 12 5.92 -25.59 -7.56
N LEU A 13 6.01 -24.71 -8.58
CA LEU A 13 6.37 -23.31 -8.38
C LEU A 13 5.30 -22.57 -7.56
N LEU A 14 4.01 -22.79 -7.88
CA LEU A 14 2.89 -22.19 -7.14
C LEU A 14 2.83 -22.67 -5.68
N ASP A 15 3.12 -23.95 -5.42
CA ASP A 15 3.15 -24.48 -4.05
C ASP A 15 4.36 -23.94 -3.27
N ALA A 16 5.52 -23.80 -3.93
CA ALA A 16 6.68 -23.15 -3.31
C ALA A 16 6.41 -21.66 -3.00
N LEU A 17 5.75 -20.93 -3.90
CA LEU A 17 5.35 -19.54 -3.68
C LEU A 17 4.30 -19.41 -2.57
N ARG A 18 3.33 -20.35 -2.50
CA ARG A 18 2.36 -20.41 -1.38
C ARG A 18 3.04 -20.68 -0.05
N ALA A 19 4.00 -21.60 -0.02
CA ALA A 19 4.79 -21.90 1.18
C ALA A 19 5.67 -20.71 1.59
N ALA A 20 6.15 -19.92 0.61
CA ALA A 20 6.93 -18.71 0.85
C ALA A 20 6.08 -17.46 1.17
N ALA A 21 4.77 -17.50 0.95
CA ALA A 21 3.88 -16.34 1.14
C ALA A 21 3.91 -15.75 2.56
N TYR A 22 4.30 -16.56 3.55
CA TYR A 22 4.48 -16.15 4.94
C TYR A 22 5.93 -16.31 5.43
N ALA A 23 6.89 -16.42 4.50
CA ALA A 23 8.31 -16.60 4.84
C ALA A 23 9.02 -15.29 5.24
N ASP A 24 8.26 -14.23 5.53
CA ASP A 24 8.75 -12.91 5.97
C ASP A 24 9.75 -12.30 4.95
N ALA A 25 9.44 -12.46 3.68
CA ALA A 25 10.21 -11.89 2.56
C ALA A 25 9.29 -11.06 1.64
N PRO A 26 9.80 -9.95 1.08
CA PRO A 26 9.06 -9.16 0.11
C PRO A 26 8.80 -9.98 -1.16
N VAL A 27 7.63 -9.81 -1.76
CA VAL A 27 7.30 -10.45 -3.04
C VAL A 27 7.58 -9.46 -4.16
N ASP A 28 8.51 -9.83 -5.04
CA ASP A 28 8.85 -9.01 -6.22
C ASP A 28 7.65 -8.99 -7.19
N LEU A 29 7.23 -7.79 -7.57
CA LEU A 29 6.15 -7.53 -8.53
C LEU A 29 6.67 -7.18 -9.93
N GLY A 30 8.00 -7.11 -10.09
CA GLY A 30 8.62 -6.57 -11.30
C GLY A 30 8.74 -5.04 -11.29
N GLY A 31 9.45 -4.48 -12.29
CA GLY A 31 9.59 -3.02 -12.42
C GLY A 31 10.24 -2.31 -11.22
N GLY A 32 10.94 -3.02 -10.36
CA GLY A 32 11.50 -2.47 -9.12
C GLY A 32 10.46 -2.30 -8.00
N ARG A 33 9.27 -2.89 -8.14
CA ARG A 33 8.20 -2.90 -7.15
C ARG A 33 8.20 -4.20 -6.34
N ALA A 34 7.86 -4.11 -5.07
CA ALA A 34 7.68 -5.28 -4.23
C ALA A 34 6.51 -5.07 -3.25
N MET A 35 5.79 -6.13 -2.96
CA MET A 35 4.82 -6.12 -1.85
C MET A 35 5.56 -6.11 -0.51
N LEU A 36 5.00 -5.39 0.45
CA LEU A 36 5.48 -5.45 1.83
C LEU A 36 5.37 -6.87 2.39
N GLU A 37 6.33 -7.23 3.21
CA GLU A 37 6.25 -8.45 4.01
C GLU A 37 4.99 -8.44 4.87
N PRO A 38 4.28 -9.58 4.99
CA PRO A 38 3.04 -9.66 5.77
C PRO A 38 3.18 -9.16 7.21
N ARG A 39 4.32 -9.43 7.85
CA ARG A 39 4.64 -9.00 9.21
C ARG A 39 4.82 -7.48 9.30
N THR A 40 5.52 -6.88 8.33
CA THR A 40 5.70 -5.43 8.26
C THR A 40 4.36 -4.74 8.03
N LEU A 41 3.55 -5.24 7.09
CA LEU A 41 2.20 -4.73 6.87
C LEU A 41 1.34 -4.84 8.14
N ALA A 42 1.31 -5.99 8.81
CA ALA A 42 0.52 -6.18 10.02
C ALA A 42 0.91 -5.17 11.13
N LYS A 43 2.21 -4.92 11.32
CA LYS A 43 2.69 -3.91 12.28
C LYS A 43 2.31 -2.48 11.88
N ILE A 44 2.31 -2.16 10.58
CA ILE A 44 1.86 -0.86 10.08
C ILE A 44 0.37 -0.67 10.39
N LEU A 45 -0.46 -1.67 10.07
CA LEU A 45 -1.90 -1.59 10.29
C LEU A 45 -2.28 -1.52 11.78
N ASP A 46 -1.58 -2.28 12.63
CA ASP A 46 -1.72 -2.20 14.09
C ASP A 46 -1.34 -0.80 14.62
N ALA A 47 -0.25 -0.22 14.11
CA ALA A 47 0.24 1.08 14.57
C ALA A 47 -0.63 2.26 14.10
N VAL A 48 -1.28 2.17 12.93
CA VAL A 48 -2.15 3.24 12.40
C VAL A 48 -3.57 3.15 12.94
N ASP A 49 -3.95 2.03 13.57
CA ASP A 49 -5.22 1.83 14.32
C ASP A 49 -6.47 2.10 13.45
N ILE A 50 -6.65 1.32 12.39
CA ILE A 50 -7.81 1.44 11.50
C ILE A 50 -9.08 1.01 12.22
N GLY A 51 -10.11 1.87 12.18
CA GLY A 51 -11.42 1.60 12.77
C GLY A 51 -12.46 1.11 11.75
N PRO A 52 -13.54 0.46 12.21
CA PRO A 52 -14.56 -0.14 11.34
C PRO A 52 -15.42 0.87 10.57
N GLU A 53 -15.34 2.15 10.89
CA GLU A 53 -16.05 3.24 10.21
C GLU A 53 -15.11 4.08 9.32
N ASP A 54 -13.83 3.69 9.23
CA ASP A 54 -12.84 4.46 8.47
C ASP A 54 -13.00 4.25 6.96
N LEU A 55 -12.92 5.33 6.19
CA LEU A 55 -12.64 5.34 4.77
C LEU A 55 -11.13 5.39 4.58
N VAL A 56 -10.56 4.36 3.95
CA VAL A 56 -9.11 4.22 3.81
C VAL A 56 -8.69 4.39 2.35
N LEU A 57 -7.63 5.18 2.12
CA LEU A 57 -6.88 5.18 0.86
C LEU A 57 -5.63 4.31 1.04
N ASP A 58 -5.53 3.23 0.28
CA ASP A 58 -4.36 2.34 0.23
C ASP A 58 -3.61 2.59 -1.07
N ILE A 59 -2.38 3.10 -0.99
CA ILE A 59 -1.57 3.55 -2.12
C ILE A 59 -0.47 2.53 -2.43
N GLY A 60 -0.42 2.06 -3.69
CA GLY A 60 0.58 1.12 -4.17
C GLY A 60 0.24 -0.33 -3.84
N VAL A 61 -1.02 -0.69 -4.00
CA VAL A 61 -1.60 -1.97 -3.55
C VAL A 61 -1.06 -3.21 -4.28
N GLY A 62 -0.38 -3.03 -5.41
CA GLY A 62 0.15 -4.14 -6.22
C GLY A 62 -0.94 -5.14 -6.58
N LEU A 63 -0.85 -6.36 -6.06
CA LEU A 63 -1.82 -7.43 -6.28
C LEU A 63 -3.04 -7.40 -5.33
N GLY A 64 -3.20 -6.32 -4.54
CA GLY A 64 -4.38 -6.09 -3.69
C GLY A 64 -4.33 -6.75 -2.31
N TYR A 65 -3.17 -7.27 -1.87
CA TYR A 65 -3.07 -7.96 -0.57
C TYR A 65 -3.31 -7.01 0.61
N SER A 66 -2.69 -5.83 0.61
CA SER A 66 -2.92 -4.81 1.65
C SER A 66 -4.39 -4.40 1.71
N ALA A 67 -4.98 -4.10 0.56
CA ALA A 67 -6.38 -3.72 0.44
C ALA A 67 -7.34 -4.80 0.98
N ALA A 68 -7.07 -6.08 0.69
CA ALA A 68 -7.87 -7.20 1.20
C ALA A 68 -7.80 -7.35 2.73
N VAL A 69 -6.65 -7.04 3.34
CA VAL A 69 -6.49 -7.06 4.80
C VAL A 69 -7.19 -5.85 5.43
N ILE A 70 -6.96 -4.65 4.90
CA ILE A 70 -7.57 -3.40 5.36
C ILE A 70 -9.11 -3.45 5.26
N ALA A 71 -9.65 -4.04 4.21
CA ALA A 71 -11.09 -4.19 4.01
C ALA A 71 -11.81 -4.96 5.13
N ARG A 72 -11.08 -5.77 5.91
CA ARG A 72 -11.63 -6.47 7.08
C ARG A 72 -11.64 -5.62 8.35
N MET A 73 -11.02 -4.45 8.31
CA MET A 73 -10.86 -3.54 9.44
C MET A 73 -11.65 -2.24 9.24
N ALA A 74 -11.79 -1.79 7.98
CA ALA A 74 -12.35 -0.52 7.57
C ALA A 74 -13.80 -0.65 7.05
N GLU A 75 -14.53 0.47 6.95
CA GLU A 75 -15.81 0.53 6.25
C GLU A 75 -15.62 0.33 4.75
N PHE A 76 -14.70 1.06 4.16
CA PHE A 76 -14.41 1.00 2.74
C PHE A 76 -12.94 1.34 2.42
N VAL A 77 -12.42 0.72 1.36
CA VAL A 77 -11.04 0.96 0.89
C VAL A 77 -11.06 1.45 -0.56
N VAL A 78 -10.37 2.54 -0.80
CA VAL A 78 -9.97 2.96 -2.14
C VAL A 78 -8.53 2.49 -2.35
N ALA A 79 -8.34 1.53 -3.25
CA ALA A 79 -7.07 0.87 -3.53
C ALA A 79 -6.45 1.47 -4.80
N LEU A 80 -5.41 2.29 -4.65
CA LEU A 80 -4.77 2.99 -5.77
C LEU A 80 -3.54 2.22 -6.26
N GLU A 81 -3.51 1.93 -7.56
CA GLU A 81 -2.39 1.30 -8.25
C GLU A 81 -2.08 2.02 -9.56
N GLU A 82 -0.80 2.26 -9.82
CA GLU A 82 -0.33 2.96 -11.01
C GLU A 82 -0.22 2.04 -12.22
N ASP A 83 0.21 0.81 -12.00
CA ASP A 83 0.32 -0.21 -13.05
C ASP A 83 -1.05 -0.78 -13.36
N ALA A 84 -1.53 -0.60 -14.59
CA ALA A 84 -2.86 -1.03 -15.01
C ALA A 84 -3.04 -2.55 -15.02
N GLU A 85 -1.97 -3.33 -15.24
CA GLU A 85 -2.02 -4.80 -15.22
C GLU A 85 -2.13 -5.28 -13.77
N LEU A 86 -1.35 -4.70 -12.85
CA LEU A 86 -1.45 -4.99 -11.41
C LEU A 86 -2.82 -4.58 -10.86
N ALA A 87 -3.35 -3.44 -11.26
CA ALA A 87 -4.68 -2.98 -10.83
C ALA A 87 -5.79 -3.96 -11.27
N ALA A 88 -5.77 -4.40 -12.53
CA ALA A 88 -6.74 -5.36 -13.05
C ALA A 88 -6.64 -6.74 -12.35
N GLU A 89 -5.41 -7.17 -12.06
CA GLU A 89 -5.16 -8.42 -11.33
C GLU A 89 -5.62 -8.30 -9.86
N ALA A 90 -5.37 -7.15 -9.21
CA ALA A 90 -5.84 -6.88 -7.85
C ALA A 90 -7.37 -6.96 -7.77
N GLU A 91 -8.08 -6.29 -8.69
CA GLU A 91 -9.55 -6.35 -8.76
C GLU A 91 -10.05 -7.79 -8.91
N THR A 92 -9.45 -8.55 -9.84
CA THR A 92 -9.80 -9.96 -10.06
C THR A 92 -9.62 -10.80 -8.79
N ARG A 93 -8.52 -10.62 -8.06
CA ARG A 93 -8.22 -11.37 -6.83
C ARG A 93 -9.13 -10.97 -5.67
N LEU A 94 -9.43 -9.69 -5.52
CA LEU A 94 -10.36 -9.19 -4.50
C LEU A 94 -11.75 -9.78 -4.69
N VAL A 95 -12.28 -9.75 -5.91
CA VAL A 95 -13.57 -10.39 -6.26
C VAL A 95 -13.53 -11.90 -5.99
N ALA A 96 -12.48 -12.60 -6.42
CA ALA A 96 -12.34 -14.05 -6.21
C ALA A 96 -12.26 -14.45 -4.73
N THR A 97 -11.81 -13.55 -3.85
CA THR A 97 -11.74 -13.77 -2.39
C THR A 97 -12.95 -13.25 -1.62
N GLY A 98 -13.98 -12.74 -2.34
CA GLY A 98 -15.24 -12.27 -1.74
C GLY A 98 -15.09 -10.96 -0.97
N VAL A 99 -14.14 -10.11 -1.35
CA VAL A 99 -13.98 -8.76 -0.81
C VAL A 99 -14.84 -7.82 -1.64
N ASP A 100 -15.83 -7.17 -1.03
CA ASP A 100 -16.88 -6.36 -1.68
C ASP A 100 -16.86 -4.88 -1.27
N ASN A 101 -16.02 -4.50 -0.29
CA ASN A 101 -15.86 -3.13 0.19
C ASN A 101 -14.51 -2.50 -0.24
N VAL A 102 -14.01 -2.84 -1.43
CA VAL A 102 -12.80 -2.25 -2.03
C VAL A 102 -13.12 -1.78 -3.45
N ALA A 103 -12.69 -0.56 -3.78
CA ALA A 103 -12.66 -0.06 -5.15
C ALA A 103 -11.20 0.08 -5.61
N VAL A 104 -10.82 -0.64 -6.66
CA VAL A 104 -9.49 -0.50 -7.27
C VAL A 104 -9.54 0.66 -8.26
N ILE A 105 -8.61 1.60 -8.11
CA ILE A 105 -8.46 2.78 -8.97
C ILE A 105 -7.07 2.73 -9.62
N SER A 106 -7.02 2.91 -10.94
CA SER A 106 -5.76 3.07 -11.66
C SER A 106 -5.40 4.54 -11.76
N GLY A 107 -4.19 4.93 -11.31
CA GLY A 107 -3.73 6.32 -11.33
C GLY A 107 -2.36 6.51 -10.72
N ALA A 108 -1.76 7.70 -10.94
CA ALA A 108 -0.45 8.04 -10.40
C ALA A 108 -0.47 8.01 -8.86
N LEU A 109 0.44 7.24 -8.26
CA LEU A 109 0.45 7.02 -6.81
C LEU A 109 0.65 8.31 -6.02
N ALA A 110 1.50 9.22 -6.51
CA ALA A 110 1.82 10.49 -5.86
C ALA A 110 0.68 11.54 -5.94
N GLU A 111 -0.33 11.31 -6.76
CA GLU A 111 -1.51 12.18 -6.84
C GLU A 111 -2.59 11.76 -5.82
N GLY A 112 -2.54 10.52 -5.34
CA GLY A 112 -3.62 9.96 -4.53
C GLY A 112 -4.92 9.81 -5.33
N ASP A 113 -6.05 9.87 -4.63
CA ASP A 113 -7.37 9.92 -5.26
C ASP A 113 -8.28 10.94 -4.56
N PRO A 114 -8.19 12.22 -4.95
CA PRO A 114 -8.98 13.29 -4.34
C PRO A 114 -10.47 13.18 -4.63
N LYS A 115 -10.86 12.41 -5.64
CA LYS A 115 -12.25 12.28 -6.07
C LYS A 115 -13.13 11.57 -5.02
N HIS A 116 -12.58 10.57 -4.34
CA HIS A 116 -13.32 9.77 -3.37
C HIS A 116 -12.98 10.12 -1.92
N GLY A 117 -12.04 11.06 -1.70
CA GLY A 117 -11.70 11.59 -0.37
C GLY A 117 -12.73 12.62 0.17
N PRO A 118 -12.47 13.21 1.34
CA PRO A 118 -11.28 12.99 2.17
C PRO A 118 -11.33 11.68 2.97
N TYR A 119 -10.13 11.16 3.32
CA TYR A 119 -9.95 9.87 3.97
C TYR A 119 -9.69 9.99 5.47
N ASP A 120 -10.18 9.03 6.25
CA ASP A 120 -9.87 8.89 7.67
C ASP A 120 -8.43 8.40 7.84
N VAL A 121 -8.02 7.46 6.98
CA VAL A 121 -6.68 6.89 6.98
C VAL A 121 -6.11 6.84 5.57
N VAL A 122 -4.83 7.17 5.44
CA VAL A 122 -4.04 6.92 4.24
C VAL A 122 -2.92 5.94 4.58
N VAL A 123 -2.85 4.82 3.87
CA VAL A 123 -1.78 3.82 3.98
C VAL A 123 -0.95 3.86 2.70
N ILE A 124 0.36 4.05 2.82
CA ILE A 124 1.27 3.93 1.68
C ILE A 124 2.00 2.59 1.80
N ALA A 125 1.67 1.65 0.91
CA ALA A 125 2.13 0.26 0.96
C ALA A 125 3.56 0.09 0.38
N GLY A 126 4.47 1.00 0.72
CA GLY A 126 5.86 1.01 0.30
C GLY A 126 6.66 2.10 1.00
N ALA A 127 7.88 2.36 0.52
CA ALA A 127 8.70 3.45 1.04
C ALA A 127 8.46 4.76 0.27
N VAL A 128 8.74 5.86 0.95
CA VAL A 128 8.70 7.23 0.41
C VAL A 128 9.96 7.99 0.84
N GLN A 129 10.45 8.88 0.01
CA GLN A 129 11.43 9.89 0.43
C GLN A 129 10.73 11.17 0.87
N GLU A 130 9.67 11.55 0.15
CA GLU A 130 8.80 12.67 0.47
C GLU A 130 7.34 12.32 0.15
N ILE A 131 6.40 12.86 0.92
CA ILE A 131 4.96 12.73 0.64
C ILE A 131 4.46 14.05 0.08
N PRO A 132 3.91 14.05 -1.15
CA PRO A 132 3.34 15.26 -1.76
C PRO A 132 2.24 15.88 -0.91
N SER A 133 2.21 17.21 -0.85
CA SER A 133 1.16 17.95 -0.12
C SER A 133 -0.25 17.65 -0.63
N THR A 134 -0.38 17.27 -1.91
CA THR A 134 -1.64 16.80 -2.51
C THR A 134 -2.23 15.60 -1.79
N ILE A 135 -1.42 14.64 -1.34
CA ILE A 135 -1.87 13.50 -0.55
C ILE A 135 -2.27 13.93 0.86
N LEU A 136 -1.44 14.77 1.51
CA LEU A 136 -1.73 15.26 2.86
C LEU A 136 -3.06 16.02 2.94
N GLN A 137 -3.43 16.72 1.87
CA GLN A 137 -4.71 17.44 1.76
C GLN A 137 -5.93 16.52 1.63
N GLN A 138 -5.72 15.25 1.24
CA GLN A 138 -6.80 14.27 1.12
C GLN A 138 -7.14 13.56 2.45
N ILE A 139 -6.39 13.82 3.51
CA ILE A 139 -6.67 13.28 4.84
C ILE A 139 -7.71 14.18 5.52
N LYS A 140 -8.70 13.63 6.22
CA LYS A 140 -9.64 14.40 7.06
C LYS A 140 -8.90 15.13 8.18
N ASP A 141 -9.47 16.21 8.70
CA ASP A 141 -9.01 16.78 9.96
C ASP A 141 -9.20 15.75 11.09
N GLY A 142 -8.16 15.50 11.88
CA GLY A 142 -8.11 14.38 12.83
C GLY A 142 -7.80 13.02 12.21
N GLY A 143 -7.69 12.91 10.87
CA GLY A 143 -7.29 11.71 10.17
C GLY A 143 -5.79 11.43 10.27
N ARG A 144 -5.36 10.30 9.74
CA ARG A 144 -3.98 9.83 9.88
C ARG A 144 -3.42 9.21 8.61
N ILE A 145 -2.12 9.23 8.50
CA ILE A 145 -1.37 8.64 7.38
C ILE A 145 -0.19 7.83 7.91
N VAL A 146 0.11 6.72 7.27
CA VAL A 146 1.28 5.91 7.58
C VAL A 146 2.09 5.60 6.33
N ALA A 147 3.42 5.71 6.45
CA ALA A 147 4.36 5.34 5.40
C ALA A 147 5.70 4.90 6.00
N ILE A 148 6.50 4.19 5.20
CA ILE A 148 7.91 3.91 5.49
C ILE A 148 8.72 5.03 4.87
N PHE A 149 9.34 5.89 5.68
CA PHE A 149 10.26 6.89 5.17
C PHE A 149 11.61 6.24 4.91
N ASP A 150 12.08 6.32 3.66
CA ASP A 150 13.39 5.82 3.27
C ASP A 150 14.51 6.53 4.04
N GLY A 151 15.56 5.81 4.38
CA GLY A 151 16.69 6.31 5.14
C GLY A 151 17.99 5.76 4.58
N GLU A 152 19.12 6.42 4.95
CA GLU A 152 20.45 6.06 4.44
C GLU A 152 20.84 4.59 4.69
N THR A 153 20.36 3.99 5.77
CA THR A 153 20.68 2.60 6.15
C THR A 153 19.44 1.74 6.33
N VAL A 154 18.43 2.27 7.01
CA VAL A 154 17.13 1.59 7.24
C VAL A 154 16.02 2.62 7.28
N GLY A 155 14.89 2.30 6.66
CA GLY A 155 13.71 3.14 6.70
C GLY A 155 13.02 3.14 8.07
N THR A 156 12.18 4.15 8.27
CA THR A 156 11.39 4.30 9.51
C THR A 156 9.92 4.44 9.17
N VAL A 157 9.08 3.58 9.72
CA VAL A 157 7.63 3.76 9.69
C VAL A 157 7.28 4.95 10.54
N ARG A 158 6.56 5.91 9.95
CA ARG A 158 6.05 7.08 10.65
C ARG A 158 4.55 7.18 10.46
N ILE A 159 3.87 7.64 11.50
CA ILE A 159 2.44 7.95 11.46
C ILE A 159 2.30 9.47 11.59
N GLY A 160 1.61 10.06 10.62
CA GLY A 160 1.22 11.46 10.61
C GLY A 160 -0.22 11.63 11.08
N TYR A 161 -0.48 12.57 11.95
CA TYR A 161 -1.81 12.95 12.42
C TYR A 161 -2.13 14.35 11.90
N ARG A 162 -3.19 14.48 11.10
CA ARG A 162 -3.59 15.78 10.58
C ARG A 162 -4.34 16.58 11.62
N THR A 163 -3.91 17.85 11.81
CA THR A 163 -4.61 18.84 12.63
C THR A 163 -4.67 20.15 11.85
N GLY A 164 -5.83 20.46 11.30
CA GLY A 164 -6.00 21.61 10.40
C GLY A 164 -5.17 21.47 9.12
N ALA A 165 -4.20 22.37 8.93
CA ALA A 165 -3.29 22.37 7.77
C ALA A 165 -2.01 21.56 8.00
N ASP A 166 -1.68 21.21 9.23
CA ASP A 166 -0.44 20.59 9.64
C ASP A 166 -0.58 19.07 9.81
N VAL A 167 0.54 18.36 9.70
CA VAL A 167 0.63 16.92 9.99
C VAL A 167 1.78 16.67 10.97
N ASP A 168 1.42 16.19 12.16
CA ASP A 168 2.35 15.84 13.21
C ASP A 168 2.84 14.41 13.06
N TRP A 169 4.15 14.22 12.81
CA TRP A 169 4.75 12.92 12.54
C TRP A 169 5.35 12.28 13.79
N ARG A 170 5.06 10.98 13.98
CA ARG A 170 5.65 10.14 15.04
C ARG A 170 6.30 8.91 14.44
N ALA A 171 7.54 8.64 14.83
CA ALA A 171 8.21 7.39 14.48
C ALA A 171 7.59 6.23 15.25
N ALA A 172 7.32 5.12 14.56
CA ALA A 172 6.76 3.91 15.15
C ALA A 172 7.80 2.80 15.28
N PHE A 173 8.41 2.38 14.18
CA PHE A 173 9.44 1.33 14.16
C PHE A 173 10.25 1.38 12.86
N ASN A 174 11.35 0.63 12.80
CA ASN A 174 12.17 0.54 11.60
C ASN A 174 11.66 -0.56 10.66
N ALA A 175 11.60 -0.25 9.37
CA ALA A 175 11.30 -1.19 8.30
C ALA A 175 11.96 -0.75 7.00
N ALA A 176 12.16 -1.69 6.09
CA ALA A 176 12.66 -1.41 4.74
C ALA A 176 11.60 -1.77 3.70
N ALA A 177 11.51 -0.97 2.66
CA ALA A 177 10.71 -1.24 1.48
C ALA A 177 11.30 -0.52 0.27
N THR A 178 10.86 -0.91 -0.92
CA THR A 178 11.19 -0.19 -2.15
C THR A 178 10.43 1.15 -2.18
N VAL A 179 11.11 2.22 -2.57
CA VAL A 179 10.48 3.53 -2.76
C VAL A 179 9.51 3.45 -3.92
N LEU A 180 8.28 3.88 -3.67
CA LEU A 180 7.23 3.87 -4.67
C LEU A 180 7.44 4.95 -5.74
N PRO A 181 6.98 4.72 -6.99
CA PRO A 181 7.02 5.72 -8.05
C PRO A 181 6.35 7.04 -7.62
N GLY A 182 6.98 8.15 -7.97
CA GLY A 182 6.48 9.49 -7.65
C GLY A 182 6.78 9.99 -6.23
N PHE A 183 7.39 9.15 -5.35
CA PHE A 183 7.74 9.52 -3.97
C PHE A 183 9.25 9.74 -3.75
N THR A 184 10.02 9.85 -4.84
CA THR A 184 11.46 10.17 -4.79
C THR A 184 11.66 11.68 -4.79
N VAL A 185 12.64 12.16 -4.01
CA VAL A 185 13.11 13.53 -4.08
C VAL A 185 14.03 13.68 -5.30
N ALA A 186 13.79 14.70 -6.11
CA ALA A 186 14.70 15.01 -7.21
C ALA A 186 16.10 15.31 -6.63
N PRO A 187 17.19 14.75 -7.19
CA PRO A 187 18.52 15.05 -6.70
C PRO A 187 18.79 16.56 -6.83
N GLU A 188 19.07 17.23 -5.71
CA GLU A 188 19.58 18.59 -5.74
C GLU A 188 20.98 18.55 -6.37
N PHE A 189 21.11 19.14 -7.55
CA PHE A 189 22.43 19.38 -8.12
C PHE A 189 23.11 20.47 -7.28
N ALA A 190 24.02 20.06 -6.39
CA ALA A 190 24.97 20.97 -5.79
C ALA A 190 25.90 21.47 -6.90
N LEU A 191 25.80 22.76 -7.25
CA LEU A 191 26.73 23.47 -8.13
C LEU A 191 28.03 23.82 -7.38
#